data_2af200e987ab486d664c0a199ceef37a
#
_entry.id   2af200e987ab486d664c0a199ceef37a
#
_cell.length_a   1.000
_cell.length_b   1.000
_cell.length_c   1.000
_cell.angle_alpha   90.00
_cell.angle_beta   90.00
_cell.angle_gamma   90.00
#
_symmetry.space_group_name_H-M   'P 1'
#
loop_
_entity.id
_entity.type
_entity.pdbx_description
1 polymer ?
#
loop_
_entity_poly.entity_id
_entity_poly.type
_entity_poly.pdbx_seq_one_letter_code
_entity_poly.pdbx_strand_id
1 'polypeptide(L)'
;MLKTSLALAAALALASTPFAAQAQDDAAVDAAATEETAADTRVFSPVNFNVEEDRENILLLDLSNGXRVAIRLKPDWAPNHVERXKTLTRQGFYDGVIFHRVIDGFMAQTGDPTGTGTGGSQLPDIAEEFHGMPHVRGTVSMARAGSPDSANSQFFIVFYPRFNLDQNYTNFGRVIAXMPAVDAIQRGEPPANPTRIVQASIAADNKPVPAMTAPXVQDEDISASDLNAPLGN
;
A
#
# COMPACT_ATOMS: atom_id res chain seq x y z
N MET A 1 -39.66 53.32 31.76
CA MET A 1 -40.99 53.69 31.25
C MET A 1 -41.40 52.53 30.31
N LEU A 2 -42.18 51.70 30.81
CA LEU A 2 -43.64 51.57 30.81
C LEU A 2 -44.12 51.02 29.44
N LYS A 3 -44.48 49.73 29.46
CA LYS A 3 -45.78 49.14 29.16
C LYS A 3 -46.07 48.99 27.66
N THR A 4 -46.70 47.95 27.15
CA THR A 4 -47.72 47.02 27.65
C THR A 4 -47.89 45.83 26.76
N SER A 5 -48.27 44.72 27.37
CA SER A 5 -48.78 43.49 26.78
C SER A 5 -50.09 43.70 26.02
N LEU A 6 -50.36 42.89 25.03
CA LEU A 6 -51.71 42.47 24.71
C LEU A 6 -51.73 41.05 24.14
N ALA A 7 -52.36 40.18 24.88
CA ALA A 7 -52.74 38.85 24.48
C ALA A 7 -54.10 38.88 23.78
N LEU A 8 -54.31 38.06 22.77
CA LEU A 8 -55.65 37.76 22.33
C LEU A 8 -55.73 36.27 21.92
N ALA A 9 -56.55 35.59 22.67
CA ALA A 9 -56.96 34.19 22.43
C ALA A 9 -58.22 34.15 21.54
N ALA A 10 -58.39 33.14 20.75
CA ALA A 10 -59.61 32.56 20.29
C ALA A 10 -59.31 31.66 19.07
N ALA A 11 -59.89 30.59 18.79
CA ALA A 11 -60.97 29.76 19.26
C ALA A 11 -60.91 28.48 18.41
N LEU A 12 -61.17 27.39 19.05
CA LEU A 12 -61.24 26.04 18.48
C LEU A 12 -62.48 25.89 17.63
N ALA A 13 -62.33 25.34 16.41
CA ALA A 13 -63.45 24.84 15.61
C ALA A 13 -63.10 23.43 15.12
N LEU A 14 -63.77 22.43 15.73
CA LEU A 14 -63.79 21.07 15.23
C LEU A 14 -64.71 20.98 14.01
N ALA A 15 -64.17 20.51 12.91
CA ALA A 15 -64.97 20.07 11.77
C ALA A 15 -64.64 18.61 11.51
N SER A 16 -65.54 17.73 11.82
CA SER A 16 -65.46 16.29 11.53
C SER A 16 -65.92 16.06 10.09
N THR A 17 -65.08 15.44 9.30
CA THR A 17 -65.44 14.93 7.97
C THR A 17 -65.23 13.40 7.96
N PRO A 18 -66.09 12.65 7.24
CA PRO A 18 -66.10 11.18 7.35
C PRO A 18 -64.98 10.54 6.56
N PHE A 19 -64.52 9.45 7.12
CA PHE A 19 -63.54 8.51 6.57
C PHE A 19 -64.12 7.76 5.38
N ALA A 20 -63.64 8.04 4.19
CA ALA A 20 -63.89 7.21 3.02
C ALA A 20 -62.65 6.31 2.82
N ALA A 21 -62.82 5.03 3.03
CA ALA A 21 -61.82 4.03 2.75
C ALA A 21 -61.69 3.88 1.23
N GLN A 22 -60.53 4.21 0.74
CA GLN A 22 -60.16 3.92 -0.64
C GLN A 22 -59.04 2.89 -0.60
N ALA A 23 -59.36 1.68 -1.04
CA ALA A 23 -58.34 0.66 -1.29
C ALA A 23 -57.49 1.14 -2.49
N GLN A 24 -56.20 1.34 -2.26
CA GLN A 24 -55.25 1.54 -3.36
C GLN A 24 -54.42 0.28 -3.46
N ASP A 25 -54.41 -0.26 -4.66
CA ASP A 25 -53.63 -1.39 -5.08
C ASP A 25 -52.14 -1.28 -4.72
N ASP A 26 -51.66 -2.29 -4.05
CA ASP A 26 -50.25 -2.56 -3.86
C ASP A 26 -49.63 -2.93 -5.21
N ALA A 27 -48.99 -1.96 -5.86
CA ALA A 27 -48.07 -2.25 -6.96
C ALA A 27 -46.93 -1.22 -6.94
N ALA A 28 -46.21 -1.18 -5.81
CA ALA A 28 -44.88 -0.59 -5.77
C ALA A 28 -43.92 -1.76 -5.57
N VAL A 29 -43.72 -2.52 -6.61
CA VAL A 29 -42.63 -3.49 -6.66
C VAL A 29 -41.33 -2.72 -6.68
N ASP A 30 -40.67 -2.86 -5.61
CA ASP A 30 -39.28 -2.83 -5.32
C ASP A 30 -38.40 -2.87 -6.62
N ALA A 31 -38.09 -1.73 -7.14
CA ALA A 31 -36.98 -1.59 -8.08
C ALA A 31 -35.72 -1.49 -7.24
N ALA A 32 -35.38 -2.58 -6.54
CA ALA A 32 -34.04 -2.80 -6.09
C ALA A 32 -33.18 -2.90 -7.35
N ALA A 33 -32.60 -1.78 -7.73
CA ALA A 33 -31.56 -1.77 -8.73
C ALA A 33 -30.47 -2.71 -8.20
N THR A 34 -30.47 -3.92 -8.71
CA THR A 34 -29.34 -4.80 -8.57
C THR A 34 -28.20 -4.08 -9.31
N GLU A 35 -27.33 -3.43 -8.56
CA GLU A 35 -26.05 -2.99 -9.10
C GLU A 35 -25.35 -4.29 -9.54
N GLU A 36 -25.54 -4.63 -10.79
CA GLU A 36 -24.79 -5.67 -11.44
C GLU A 36 -23.33 -5.22 -11.43
N THR A 37 -22.59 -5.69 -10.44
CA THR A 37 -21.14 -5.48 -10.37
C THR A 37 -20.58 -5.97 -11.70
N ALA A 38 -20.15 -5.05 -12.54
CA ALA A 38 -19.52 -5.39 -13.81
C ALA A 38 -18.41 -6.39 -13.52
N ALA A 39 -18.54 -7.58 -14.08
CA ALA A 39 -17.54 -8.64 -13.88
C ALA A 39 -16.17 -8.08 -14.31
N ASP A 40 -15.18 -8.23 -13.44
CA ASP A 40 -13.81 -7.82 -13.74
C ASP A 40 -13.31 -8.62 -14.95
N THR A 41 -13.22 -7.95 -16.09
CA THR A 41 -12.80 -8.57 -17.36
C THR A 41 -11.29 -8.61 -17.53
N ARG A 42 -10.52 -8.13 -16.54
CA ARG A 42 -9.05 -8.18 -16.63
C ARG A 42 -8.57 -9.63 -16.67
N VAL A 43 -7.62 -9.89 -17.56
CA VAL A 43 -6.99 -11.22 -17.70
C VAL A 43 -5.72 -11.22 -16.83
N PHE A 44 -5.76 -11.95 -15.75
CA PHE A 44 -4.66 -12.03 -14.77
C PHE A 44 -3.62 -13.06 -15.20
N SER A 45 -2.55 -12.61 -15.84
CA SER A 45 -1.48 -13.53 -16.24
C SER A 45 -0.65 -13.97 -15.02
N PRO A 46 -0.07 -15.18 -15.05
CA PRO A 46 0.83 -15.62 -13.98
C PRO A 46 2.06 -14.73 -13.85
N VAL A 47 2.68 -14.76 -12.66
CA VAL A 47 3.92 -14.00 -12.43
C VAL A 47 5.07 -14.69 -13.20
N ASN A 48 5.72 -13.94 -14.08
CA ASN A 48 6.92 -14.38 -14.75
C ASN A 48 8.14 -14.10 -13.86
N PHE A 49 8.84 -15.13 -13.43
CA PHE A 49 10.01 -15.05 -12.55
C PHE A 49 11.32 -14.84 -13.31
N ASN A 50 11.30 -14.81 -14.65
CA ASN A 50 12.52 -14.61 -15.45
C ASN A 50 12.89 -13.12 -15.46
N VAL A 51 14.00 -12.76 -14.82
CA VAL A 51 14.46 -11.36 -14.68
C VAL A 51 14.96 -10.75 -16.00
N GLU A 52 15.17 -11.57 -17.04
CA GLU A 52 15.64 -11.11 -18.35
C GLU A 52 14.49 -10.79 -19.30
N GLU A 53 13.27 -11.19 -18.95
CA GLU A 53 12.09 -10.98 -19.79
C GLU A 53 11.26 -9.83 -19.26
N ASP A 54 10.59 -9.11 -20.18
CA ASP A 54 9.69 -8.00 -19.86
C ASP A 54 10.33 -7.02 -18.86
N ARG A 55 11.54 -6.58 -19.17
CA ARG A 55 12.37 -5.74 -18.29
C ARG A 55 11.73 -4.38 -18.01
N GLU A 56 10.83 -3.93 -18.88
CA GLU A 56 10.04 -2.70 -18.67
C GLU A 56 9.13 -2.82 -17.42
N ASN A 57 8.75 -4.03 -17.05
CA ASN A 57 7.90 -4.31 -15.90
C ASN A 57 8.67 -4.97 -14.76
N ILE A 58 9.95 -4.62 -14.60
CA ILE A 58 10.75 -5.03 -13.43
C ILE A 58 11.26 -3.79 -12.71
N LEU A 59 10.85 -3.64 -11.47
CA LEU A 59 11.38 -2.64 -10.54
C LEU A 59 12.54 -3.28 -9.77
N LEU A 60 13.69 -2.62 -9.81
CA LEU A 60 14.88 -3.00 -9.04
C LEU A 60 15.03 -2.04 -7.86
N LEU A 61 15.21 -2.59 -6.67
CA LEU A 61 15.50 -1.82 -5.46
C LEU A 61 16.89 -2.24 -4.94
N ASP A 62 17.83 -1.33 -5.00
CA ASP A 62 19.14 -1.50 -4.36
C ASP A 62 19.01 -1.03 -2.92
N LEU A 63 19.18 -1.93 -1.98
CA LEU A 63 18.95 -1.67 -0.57
C LEU A 63 20.29 -1.41 0.16
N SER A 64 20.21 -0.60 1.21
CA SER A 64 21.39 -0.28 2.03
C SER A 64 21.97 -1.50 2.78
N ASN A 65 21.26 -2.63 2.77
CA ASN A 65 21.78 -3.90 3.30
C ASN A 65 22.63 -4.69 2.27
N GLY A 66 22.90 -4.10 1.12
CA GLY A 66 23.75 -4.70 0.08
C GLY A 66 23.05 -5.61 -0.95
N UNK A 67 21.82 -5.82 -1.02
CA UNK A 67 21.13 -6.63 -1.85
C UNK A 67 20.36 -5.87 -2.82
N ARG A 68 20.21 -6.45 -3.96
CA ARG A 68 19.29 -5.92 -4.99
C ARG A 68 18.05 -6.80 -5.07
N VAL A 69 16.88 -6.24 -4.80
CA VAL A 69 15.58 -6.92 -4.91
C VAL A 69 15.01 -6.65 -6.31
N ALA A 70 14.48 -7.68 -6.98
CA ALA A 70 13.76 -7.52 -8.24
C ALA A 70 12.27 -7.82 -8.01
N ILE A 71 11.42 -6.89 -8.47
CA ILE A 71 9.96 -6.97 -8.33
C ILE A 71 9.35 -6.97 -9.73
N ARG A 72 8.58 -8.00 -10.06
CA ARG A 72 7.76 -8.04 -11.27
C ARG A 72 6.52 -7.18 -11.04
N LEU A 73 6.40 -6.10 -11.79
CA LEU A 73 5.21 -5.25 -11.83
C LEU A 73 4.17 -5.91 -12.74
N LYS A 74 2.90 -5.78 -12.40
CA LYS A 74 1.80 -6.46 -13.07
C LYS A 74 0.79 -5.44 -13.60
N PRO A 75 1.05 -4.83 -14.77
CA PRO A 75 0.11 -3.86 -15.34
C PRO A 75 -1.25 -4.47 -15.73
N ASP A 76 -1.31 -5.79 -15.92
CA ASP A 76 -2.57 -6.50 -16.14
C ASP A 76 -3.40 -6.63 -14.85
N TRP A 77 -2.78 -6.48 -13.67
CA TRP A 77 -3.46 -6.49 -12.38
C TRP A 77 -3.90 -5.08 -11.96
N ALA A 78 -3.00 -4.11 -12.08
CA ALA A 78 -3.19 -2.76 -11.58
C ALA A 78 -2.44 -1.74 -12.45
N PRO A 79 -2.98 -1.42 -13.64
CA PRO A 79 -2.26 -0.59 -14.62
C PRO A 79 -1.88 0.80 -14.08
N ASN A 80 -2.78 1.48 -13.36
CA ASN A 80 -2.50 2.83 -12.86
C ASN A 80 -1.46 2.82 -11.74
N HIS A 81 -1.52 1.81 -10.86
CA HIS A 81 -0.53 1.66 -9.78
C HIS A 81 0.86 1.33 -10.34
N VAL A 82 0.93 0.47 -11.35
CA VAL A 82 2.20 0.13 -12.02
C VAL A 82 2.77 1.38 -12.70
N GLU A 83 1.97 2.13 -13.41
CA GLU A 83 2.43 3.37 -14.04
C GLU A 83 2.93 4.38 -13.00
N ARG A 84 2.26 4.47 -11.86
CA ARG A 84 2.74 5.29 -10.74
C ARG A 84 4.11 4.83 -10.22
N UNK A 85 4.37 3.60 -10.00
CA UNK A 85 5.47 3.06 -9.59
C UNK A 85 6.53 3.38 -10.41
N LYS A 86 6.35 3.23 -11.76
CA LYS A 86 7.37 3.52 -12.79
C LYS A 86 7.72 5.01 -12.88
N THR A 87 6.69 5.85 -12.94
CA THR A 87 6.88 7.30 -13.02
C THR A 87 7.74 7.81 -11.86
N LEU A 88 7.38 7.46 -10.63
CA LEU A 88 8.11 7.91 -9.45
C LEU A 88 9.55 7.33 -9.42
N THR A 89 9.71 6.07 -9.84
CA THR A 89 11.04 5.44 -9.94
C THR A 89 11.93 6.19 -10.92
N ARG A 90 11.43 6.53 -12.10
CA ARG A 90 12.20 7.25 -13.12
C ARG A 90 12.53 8.68 -12.69
N GLN A 91 11.70 9.29 -11.86
CA GLN A 91 11.95 10.60 -11.24
C GLN A 91 12.98 10.54 -10.11
N GLY A 92 13.43 9.35 -9.69
CA GLY A 92 14.32 9.18 -8.55
C GLY A 92 13.66 9.41 -7.19
N PHE A 93 12.32 9.41 -7.17
CA PHE A 93 11.53 9.72 -5.97
C PHE A 93 11.84 8.77 -4.81
N TYR A 94 12.11 7.50 -5.11
CA TYR A 94 12.34 6.47 -4.08
C TYR A 94 13.81 6.43 -3.61
N ASP A 95 14.73 7.13 -4.27
CA ASP A 95 16.16 7.09 -3.91
C ASP A 95 16.36 7.75 -2.54
N GLY A 96 16.98 7.02 -1.63
CA GLY A 96 17.20 7.47 -0.25
C GLY A 96 16.06 7.19 0.71
N VAL A 97 14.87 6.78 0.22
CA VAL A 97 13.68 6.57 1.06
C VAL A 97 13.86 5.35 1.96
N ILE A 98 13.46 5.47 3.23
CA ILE A 98 13.60 4.40 4.22
C ILE A 98 12.38 3.47 4.24
N PHE A 99 12.58 2.27 4.76
CA PHE A 99 11.47 1.42 5.20
C PHE A 99 11.11 1.89 6.62
N HIS A 100 10.07 2.72 6.68
CA HIS A 100 9.71 3.43 7.92
C HIS A 100 8.81 2.60 8.85
N ARG A 101 8.20 1.53 8.32
CA ARG A 101 7.30 0.68 9.11
C ARG A 101 7.50 -0.78 8.70
N VAL A 102 8.11 -1.55 9.59
CA VAL A 102 8.50 -2.94 9.29
C VAL A 102 8.06 -3.84 10.45
N ILE A 103 7.02 -4.59 10.23
CA ILE A 103 6.40 -5.45 11.25
C ILE A 103 6.76 -6.90 10.97
N ASP A 104 7.43 -7.53 11.92
CA ASP A 104 7.83 -8.92 11.78
C ASP A 104 6.62 -9.83 11.53
N GLY A 105 6.80 -10.82 10.67
CA GLY A 105 5.72 -11.74 10.30
C GLY A 105 4.61 -11.10 9.46
N PHE A 106 4.71 -9.79 9.13
CA PHE A 106 3.69 -9.08 8.36
C PHE A 106 4.27 -8.48 7.06
N MET A 107 4.88 -7.28 7.14
CA MET A 107 5.31 -6.60 5.92
C MET A 107 6.40 -5.54 6.19
N ALA A 108 7.06 -5.10 5.12
CA ALA A 108 7.98 -3.95 5.12
C ALA A 108 7.37 -2.84 4.26
N GLN A 109 7.07 -1.69 4.84
CA GLN A 109 6.45 -0.53 4.18
C GLN A 109 7.45 0.59 3.97
N THR A 110 7.41 1.21 2.79
CA THR A 110 8.30 2.27 2.33
C THR A 110 7.52 3.26 1.44
N GLY A 111 8.23 4.13 0.74
CA GLY A 111 7.64 5.04 -0.26
C GLY A 111 7.15 6.36 0.29
N ASP A 112 7.49 6.67 1.54
CA ASP A 112 7.26 7.98 2.15
C ASP A 112 8.58 8.74 2.23
N PRO A 113 8.76 9.82 1.47
CA PRO A 113 10.02 10.57 1.51
C PRO A 113 10.28 11.26 2.86
N THR A 114 9.24 11.46 3.67
CA THR A 114 9.41 12.05 5.01
C THR A 114 9.78 11.00 6.06
N GLY A 115 9.55 9.73 5.79
CA GLY A 115 9.81 8.62 6.72
C GLY A 115 8.88 8.56 7.93
N THR A 116 7.80 9.35 7.94
CA THR A 116 6.87 9.44 9.07
C THR A 116 5.64 8.53 8.93
N GLY A 117 5.40 8.02 7.73
CA GLY A 117 4.20 7.26 7.37
C GLY A 117 3.06 8.11 6.85
N THR A 118 3.21 9.44 6.87
CA THR A 118 2.14 10.37 6.45
C THR A 118 2.45 11.11 5.15
N GLY A 119 3.65 10.97 4.62
CA GLY A 119 4.07 11.66 3.39
C GLY A 119 3.74 10.88 2.13
N GLY A 120 3.84 11.58 1.01
CA GLY A 120 3.62 11.00 -0.31
C GLY A 120 4.21 11.86 -1.41
N SER A 121 3.96 11.50 -2.66
CA SER A 121 4.38 12.29 -3.81
C SER A 121 3.44 13.49 -4.02
N GLN A 122 3.84 14.41 -4.89
CA GLN A 122 3.00 15.55 -5.27
C GLN A 122 1.95 15.20 -6.34
N LEU A 123 1.97 13.97 -6.82
CA LEU A 123 0.98 13.50 -7.80
C LEU A 123 -0.37 13.25 -7.12
N PRO A 124 -1.48 13.34 -7.85
CA PRO A 124 -2.80 13.03 -7.28
C PRO A 124 -2.88 11.59 -6.77
N ASP A 125 -3.73 11.34 -5.79
CA ASP A 125 -4.02 9.99 -5.32
C ASP A 125 -4.62 9.14 -6.45
N ILE A 126 -4.50 7.82 -6.33
CA ILE A 126 -4.94 6.86 -7.34
C ILE A 126 -6.13 6.08 -6.80
N ALA A 127 -7.16 5.93 -7.65
CA ALA A 127 -8.30 5.06 -7.35
C ALA A 127 -7.85 3.60 -7.21
N GLU A 128 -8.55 2.85 -6.38
CA GLU A 128 -8.25 1.45 -6.13
C GLU A 128 -8.35 0.61 -7.43
N GLU A 129 -7.56 -0.44 -7.49
CA GLU A 129 -7.59 -1.43 -8.58
C GLU A 129 -7.64 -2.84 -7.96
N PHE A 130 -8.61 -3.07 -7.06
CA PHE A 130 -8.74 -4.33 -6.35
C PHE A 130 -9.05 -5.48 -7.32
N HIS A 131 -8.55 -6.66 -7.01
CA HIS A 131 -8.71 -7.86 -7.83
C HIS A 131 -8.47 -9.12 -6.98
N GLY A 132 -8.73 -10.29 -7.56
CA GLY A 132 -8.70 -11.57 -6.84
C GLY A 132 -7.32 -12.19 -6.60
N MET A 133 -6.22 -11.53 -7.01
CA MET A 133 -4.88 -12.11 -6.80
C MET A 133 -4.47 -11.95 -5.34
N PRO A 134 -4.13 -13.06 -4.64
CA PRO A 134 -3.97 -13.04 -3.19
C PRO A 134 -2.65 -12.41 -2.72
N HIS A 135 -2.68 -11.88 -1.49
CA HIS A 135 -1.49 -11.37 -0.79
C HIS A 135 -0.69 -12.53 -0.18
N VAL A 136 0.18 -13.11 -0.98
CA VAL A 136 1.09 -14.18 -0.56
C VAL A 136 2.50 -13.62 -0.34
N ARG A 137 3.42 -14.44 0.20
CA ARG A 137 4.81 -14.02 0.46
C ARG A 137 5.43 -13.36 -0.79
N GLY A 138 5.99 -12.17 -0.61
CA GLY A 138 6.62 -11.39 -1.66
C GLY A 138 5.66 -10.55 -2.49
N THR A 139 4.36 -10.55 -2.19
CA THR A 139 3.40 -9.62 -2.82
C THR A 139 3.80 -8.19 -2.50
N VAL A 140 3.72 -7.33 -3.53
CA VAL A 140 3.96 -5.89 -3.41
C VAL A 140 2.62 -5.18 -3.63
N SER A 141 2.19 -4.44 -2.62
CA SER A 141 0.86 -3.84 -2.61
C SER A 141 0.92 -2.38 -2.16
N MET A 142 -0.03 -1.58 -2.64
CA MET A 142 -0.03 -0.15 -2.35
C MET A 142 -0.61 0.13 -0.97
N ALA A 143 0.09 0.92 -0.17
CA ALA A 143 -0.44 1.47 1.07
C ALA A 143 -1.38 2.65 0.75
N ARG A 144 -2.33 2.88 1.63
CA ARG A 144 -3.33 3.94 1.48
C ARG A 144 -3.82 4.43 2.84
N ALA A 145 -4.49 5.57 2.85
CA ALA A 145 -5.15 6.09 4.04
C ALA A 145 -6.53 5.40 4.23
N GLY A 146 -7.48 6.06 4.85
CA GLY A 146 -8.80 5.48 5.12
C GLY A 146 -9.63 5.18 3.87
N SER A 147 -9.57 6.07 2.87
CA SER A 147 -10.29 5.86 1.61
C SER A 147 -9.59 4.82 0.75
N PRO A 148 -10.31 3.91 0.09
CA PRO A 148 -9.73 3.02 -0.92
C PRO A 148 -8.98 3.79 -2.03
N ASP A 149 -9.48 4.96 -2.41
CA ASP A 149 -8.94 5.81 -3.48
C ASP A 149 -7.89 6.80 -2.99
N SER A 150 -7.10 6.44 -1.97
CA SER A 150 -6.08 7.33 -1.40
C SER A 150 -4.66 6.76 -1.52
N ALA A 151 -4.44 5.85 -2.44
CA ALA A 151 -3.09 5.36 -2.74
C ALA A 151 -2.28 6.46 -3.43
N ASN A 152 -0.99 6.57 -3.08
CA ASN A 152 -0.14 7.64 -3.65
C ASN A 152 1.25 7.13 -4.05
N SER A 153 2.18 7.01 -3.10
CA SER A 153 3.55 6.56 -3.37
C SER A 153 4.01 5.45 -2.43
N GLN A 154 3.35 5.28 -1.28
CA GLN A 154 3.76 4.29 -0.29
C GLN A 154 3.33 2.89 -0.71
N PHE A 155 4.22 1.91 -0.53
CA PHE A 155 3.92 0.51 -0.80
C PHE A 155 4.57 -0.40 0.25
N PHE A 156 4.11 -1.64 0.30
CA PHE A 156 4.67 -2.62 1.23
C PHE A 156 4.91 -3.96 0.55
N ILE A 157 5.85 -4.71 1.09
CA ILE A 157 6.20 -6.07 0.65
C ILE A 157 5.82 -7.04 1.77
N VAL A 158 5.00 -8.03 1.44
CA VAL A 158 4.45 -8.97 2.43
C VAL A 158 5.47 -10.08 2.75
N PHE A 159 5.75 -10.32 4.03
CA PHE A 159 6.64 -11.40 4.45
C PHE A 159 5.96 -12.77 4.42
N TYR A 160 4.69 -12.84 4.81
CA TYR A 160 3.91 -14.08 4.87
C TYR A 160 2.50 -13.84 4.32
N PRO A 161 1.78 -14.89 3.88
CA PRO A 161 0.43 -14.71 3.35
C PRO A 161 -0.50 -13.94 4.29
N ARG A 162 -1.25 -12.97 3.72
CA ARG A 162 -2.15 -12.08 4.45
C ARG A 162 -3.45 -11.88 3.68
N PHE A 163 -4.29 -12.91 3.65
CA PHE A 163 -5.51 -12.91 2.84
C PHE A 163 -6.56 -11.88 3.28
N ASN A 164 -6.45 -11.37 4.51
CA ASN A 164 -7.30 -10.27 4.98
C ASN A 164 -7.01 -8.93 4.27
N LEU A 165 -5.92 -8.85 3.51
CA LEU A 165 -5.60 -7.69 2.67
C LEU A 165 -6.24 -7.80 1.28
N ASP A 166 -6.70 -9.00 0.89
CA ASP A 166 -7.27 -9.24 -0.44
C ASP A 166 -8.52 -8.39 -0.62
N GLN A 167 -8.62 -7.74 -1.78
CA GLN A 167 -9.69 -6.82 -2.14
C GLN A 167 -9.83 -5.61 -1.20
N ASN A 168 -8.81 -5.35 -0.37
CA ASN A 168 -8.71 -4.16 0.49
C ASN A 168 -7.49 -3.31 0.18
N TYR A 169 -6.50 -3.90 -0.49
CA TYR A 169 -5.29 -3.21 -0.94
C TYR A 169 -4.96 -3.64 -2.36
N THR A 170 -4.50 -2.70 -3.17
CA THR A 170 -4.16 -2.99 -4.57
C THR A 170 -2.80 -3.68 -4.66
N ASN A 171 -2.82 -4.97 -4.93
CA ASN A 171 -1.64 -5.78 -5.24
C ASN A 171 -1.22 -5.46 -6.68
N PHE A 172 -0.01 -4.95 -6.87
CA PHE A 172 0.47 -4.53 -8.18
C PHE A 172 1.75 -5.24 -8.62
N GLY A 173 2.24 -6.19 -7.82
CA GLY A 173 3.47 -6.88 -8.18
C GLY A 173 3.93 -7.95 -7.21
N ARG A 174 5.05 -8.56 -7.57
CA ARG A 174 5.61 -9.68 -6.82
C ARG A 174 7.14 -9.63 -6.83
N VAL A 175 7.75 -9.85 -5.67
CA VAL A 175 9.21 -10.07 -5.59
C VAL A 175 9.53 -11.37 -6.36
N ILE A 176 10.43 -11.26 -7.33
CA ILE A 176 10.85 -12.39 -8.17
C ILE A 176 12.32 -12.79 -7.93
N ALA A 177 13.09 -11.93 -7.26
CA ALA A 177 14.47 -12.26 -6.85
C ALA A 177 14.83 -11.49 -5.57
N UNK A 178 15.72 -12.16 -4.75
CA UNK A 178 16.21 -11.64 -3.64
C UNK A 178 15.27 -11.36 -2.62
N MET A 179 14.34 -12.30 -2.32
CA MET A 179 13.48 -12.23 -1.15
C MET A 179 14.25 -12.28 0.19
N PRO A 180 15.35 -13.00 0.32
CA PRO A 180 16.14 -12.90 1.54
C PRO A 180 16.62 -11.48 1.88
N ALA A 181 16.87 -10.64 0.88
CA ALA A 181 17.23 -9.22 1.12
C ALA A 181 16.04 -8.46 1.73
N VAL A 182 14.82 -8.81 1.34
CA VAL A 182 13.59 -8.24 1.93
C VAL A 182 13.43 -8.73 3.38
N ASP A 183 13.70 -10.00 3.64
CA ASP A 183 13.65 -10.56 5.00
C ASP A 183 14.66 -9.88 5.94
N ALA A 184 15.77 -9.40 5.41
CA ALA A 184 16.83 -8.71 6.17
C ALA A 184 16.54 -7.23 6.45
N ILE A 185 15.42 -6.69 5.96
CA ILE A 185 15.02 -5.30 6.25
C ILE A 185 14.80 -5.14 7.76
N GLN A 186 15.39 -4.11 8.33
CA GLN A 186 15.37 -3.86 9.78
C GLN A 186 13.93 -3.62 10.27
N ARG A 187 13.55 -4.34 11.32
CA ARG A 187 12.22 -4.28 11.95
C ARG A 187 12.05 -3.05 12.83
N GLY A 188 10.83 -2.51 12.89
CA GLY A 188 10.46 -1.37 13.75
C GLY A 188 9.47 -0.43 13.10
N GLU A 189 8.88 0.46 13.90
CA GLU A 189 7.85 1.42 13.47
C GLU A 189 8.12 2.82 14.09
N PRO A 190 9.15 3.57 13.62
CA PRO A 190 10.16 3.18 12.64
C PRO A 190 11.31 2.35 13.24
N PRO A 191 12.07 1.63 12.40
CA PRO A 191 13.28 0.94 12.87
C PRO A 191 14.32 1.93 13.44
N ALA A 192 15.07 1.50 14.44
CA ALA A 192 16.13 2.34 15.03
C ALA A 192 17.25 2.66 14.01
N ASN A 193 17.50 1.74 13.09
CA ASN A 193 18.50 1.91 12.01
C ASN A 193 17.85 1.45 10.68
N PRO A 194 17.03 2.31 10.06
CA PRO A 194 16.20 1.88 8.94
C PRO A 194 17.01 1.45 7.71
N THR A 195 16.63 0.32 7.13
CA THR A 195 17.05 -0.01 5.76
C THR A 195 16.47 1.03 4.82
N ARG A 196 17.27 1.47 3.83
CA ARG A 196 16.81 2.44 2.81
C ARG A 196 16.98 1.89 1.39
N ILE A 197 16.20 2.43 0.49
CA ILE A 197 16.39 2.24 -0.94
C ILE A 197 17.53 3.18 -1.36
N VAL A 198 18.69 2.63 -1.71
CA VAL A 198 19.83 3.44 -2.19
C VAL A 198 19.51 3.96 -3.59
N GLN A 199 18.96 3.09 -4.42
CA GLN A 199 18.53 3.44 -5.77
C GLN A 199 17.33 2.56 -6.15
N ALA A 200 16.32 3.17 -6.77
CA ALA A 200 15.26 2.47 -7.46
C ALA A 200 15.44 2.65 -8.98
N SER A 201 15.19 1.61 -9.75
CA SER A 201 15.27 1.70 -11.21
C SER A 201 14.33 0.70 -11.88
N ILE A 202 13.94 1.01 -13.12
CA ILE A 202 13.27 0.04 -13.99
C ILE A 202 14.37 -0.71 -14.73
N ALA A 203 14.29 -2.02 -14.79
CA ALA A 203 15.37 -2.84 -15.34
C ALA A 203 15.69 -2.51 -16.80
N ALA A 204 14.67 -2.11 -17.58
CA ALA A 204 14.87 -1.69 -18.98
C ALA A 204 15.74 -0.43 -19.10
N ASP A 205 15.80 0.40 -18.08
CA ASP A 205 16.59 1.65 -18.11
C ASP A 205 18.09 1.40 -17.92
N ASN A 206 18.49 0.17 -17.56
CA ASN A 206 19.89 -0.26 -17.42
C ASN A 206 20.74 0.64 -16.52
N LYS A 207 20.15 1.20 -15.46
CA LYS A 207 20.93 2.00 -14.49
C LYS A 207 21.99 1.13 -13.82
N PRO A 208 23.24 1.59 -13.73
CA PRO A 208 24.29 0.82 -13.07
C PRO A 208 23.97 0.60 -11.59
N VAL A 209 24.40 -0.53 -11.06
CA VAL A 209 24.30 -0.80 -9.63
C VAL A 209 25.10 0.28 -8.88
N PRO A 210 24.51 0.97 -7.92
CA PRO A 210 25.26 1.98 -7.17
C PRO A 210 26.46 1.36 -6.44
N ALA A 211 27.56 2.09 -6.36
CA ALA A 211 28.71 1.65 -5.59
C ALA A 211 28.28 1.57 -4.11
N MET A 212 28.01 0.36 -3.64
CA MET A 212 27.66 0.12 -2.25
C MET A 212 28.92 0.26 -1.42
N THR A 213 29.01 1.28 -0.60
CA THR A 213 30.02 1.30 0.46
C THR A 213 29.58 0.19 1.43
N ALA A 214 30.32 -0.91 1.44
CA ALA A 214 30.10 -1.96 2.41
C ALA A 214 30.13 -1.33 3.80
N PRO A 215 29.15 -1.62 4.67
CA PRO A 215 29.27 -1.14 6.04
C PRO A 215 30.59 -1.66 6.59
N UNK A 216 31.47 -0.97 7.02
CA UNK A 216 32.31 -1.21 7.39
C UNK A 216 32.18 -2.08 8.14
N VAL A 217 32.46 -3.22 7.94
CA VAL A 217 32.70 -4.29 8.88
C VAL A 217 33.82 -3.78 9.77
N GLN A 218 33.45 -3.33 10.90
CA GLN A 218 34.47 -3.21 11.95
C GLN A 218 34.90 -4.65 12.20
N ASP A 219 36.00 -5.05 11.63
CA ASP A 219 36.74 -6.16 12.16
C ASP A 219 37.07 -5.74 13.59
N GLU A 220 36.17 -6.00 14.52
CA GLU A 220 36.57 -6.17 15.90
C GLU A 220 37.54 -7.36 15.82
N ASP A 221 38.82 -7.08 15.86
CA ASP A 221 39.86 -8.08 15.98
C ASP A 221 39.52 -8.92 17.23
N ILE A 222 38.73 -9.97 17.01
CA ILE A 222 38.49 -10.95 18.06
C ILE A 222 39.84 -11.60 18.30
N SER A 223 40.50 -11.14 19.34
CA SER A 223 41.83 -11.67 19.71
C SER A 223 41.69 -13.10 20.25
N ALA A 224 42.78 -13.85 20.16
CA ALA A 224 42.81 -15.18 20.75
C ALA A 224 42.53 -15.15 22.27
N SER A 225 42.73 -13.99 22.90
CA SER A 225 42.37 -13.80 24.33
C SER A 225 40.86 -13.70 24.54
N ASP A 226 40.12 -13.15 23.59
CA ASP A 226 38.66 -13.03 23.71
C ASP A 226 37.97 -14.39 23.55
N LEU A 227 38.57 -15.25 22.70
CA LEU A 227 38.07 -16.61 22.50
C LEU A 227 38.32 -17.52 23.71
N ASN A 228 39.32 -17.18 24.52
CA ASN A 228 39.74 -17.98 25.69
C ASN A 228 39.27 -17.39 27.03
N ALA A 229 38.44 -16.32 26.99
CA ALA A 229 37.89 -15.75 28.22
C ALA A 229 37.01 -16.77 28.92
N PRO A 230 37.20 -17.02 30.23
CA PRO A 230 36.34 -17.97 30.94
C PRO A 230 34.90 -17.44 30.99
N LEU A 231 33.96 -18.32 30.71
CA LEU A 231 32.54 -18.00 30.86
C LEU A 231 32.30 -17.68 32.34
N GLY A 232 31.94 -16.45 32.64
CA GLY A 232 31.60 -16.02 33.98
C GLY A 232 30.48 -16.89 34.58
N ASN A 233 30.67 -17.35 35.81
CA ASN A 233 29.67 -18.07 36.61
C ASN A 233 28.48 -17.14 36.94
#